data_dbbfc1edd9d9979203e4e5abc88e2bd1
#
_entry.id   dbbfc1edd9d9979203e4e5abc88e2bd1
#
_cell.length_a   1.000
_cell.length_b   1.000
_cell.length_c   1.000
_cell.angle_alpha   90.00
_cell.angle_beta   90.00
_cell.angle_gamma   90.00
#
_symmetry.space_group_name_H-M   'P 1'
#
loop_
_entity.id
_entity.type
_entity.pdbx_description
1 polymer ?
#
loop_
_entity_poly.entity_id
_entity_poly.type
_entity_poly.pdbx_seq_one_letter_code
_entity_poly.pdbx_strand_id
1 'polypeptide(L)'
;MITMKKVLYLFFSVFAVCCSYSKAQVANEDKHRLIVTTDLGGTDPDDVQSMIHLLLCSNVIDIEGLISSQVWIDDPDKTAKISEVVEQFGEVLPRLNKHAEGYPGLNQLRAIIKQGQPVSNMTGVGSGKDSPGSELIISVVDKKKDQRPVWLAAWGGMNTVAQALWKVKHTRSEKAFKKFISKIRIYDVLGQDDAGAWIAKNFPEIIYIRNREVYGWGPSDQWI
;
A
#
# COMPACT_ATOMS: atom_id res chain seq x y z
N MET A 1 -58.36 -28.45 -2.50
CA MET A 1 -58.44 -27.36 -1.51
C MET A 1 -57.14 -27.38 -0.72
N ILE A 2 -56.19 -26.52 -1.10
CA ILE A 2 -54.86 -26.43 -0.43
C ILE A 2 -55.09 -25.60 0.83
N THR A 3 -54.92 -26.21 2.00
CA THR A 3 -55.16 -25.58 3.27
C THR A 3 -54.21 -24.42 3.51
N MET A 4 -54.75 -23.28 3.98
CA MET A 4 -54.03 -22.03 4.30
C MET A 4 -52.72 -22.22 5.11
N LYS A 5 -52.63 -23.27 5.91
CA LYS A 5 -51.41 -23.65 6.64
C LYS A 5 -50.23 -24.03 5.73
N LYS A 6 -50.44 -24.70 4.59
CA LYS A 6 -49.40 -25.08 3.65
C LYS A 6 -48.85 -23.89 2.87
N VAL A 7 -49.65 -22.87 2.59
CA VAL A 7 -49.25 -21.63 1.93
C VAL A 7 -48.38 -20.78 2.89
N LEU A 8 -48.72 -20.77 4.17
CA LEU A 8 -47.96 -20.02 5.18
C LEU A 8 -46.56 -20.60 5.40
N TYR A 9 -46.39 -21.94 5.37
CA TYR A 9 -45.07 -22.58 5.47
C TYR A 9 -44.20 -22.36 4.22
N LEU A 10 -44.83 -22.26 3.03
CA LEU A 10 -44.09 -21.96 1.80
C LEU A 10 -43.58 -20.51 1.80
N PHE A 11 -44.35 -19.57 2.30
CA PHE A 11 -43.95 -18.16 2.43
C PHE A 11 -42.82 -17.98 3.47
N PHE A 12 -42.83 -18.71 4.58
CA PHE A 12 -41.79 -18.64 5.61
C PHE A 12 -40.50 -19.27 5.14
N SER A 13 -40.52 -20.35 4.35
CA SER A 13 -39.29 -20.98 3.80
C SER A 13 -38.66 -20.14 2.69
N VAL A 14 -39.45 -19.41 1.89
CA VAL A 14 -38.91 -18.50 0.85
C VAL A 14 -38.30 -17.25 1.50
N PHE A 15 -38.84 -16.74 2.60
CA PHE A 15 -38.29 -15.57 3.30
C PHE A 15 -36.99 -15.89 4.07
N ALA A 16 -36.84 -17.13 4.55
CA ALA A 16 -35.63 -17.57 5.25
C ALA A 16 -34.43 -17.76 4.30
N VAL A 17 -34.64 -17.99 3.01
CA VAL A 17 -33.58 -18.14 2.00
C VAL A 17 -33.06 -16.78 1.50
N CYS A 18 -33.85 -15.69 1.61
CA CYS A 18 -33.44 -14.36 1.14
C CYS A 18 -32.55 -13.56 2.12
N CYS A 19 -32.31 -14.05 3.34
CA CYS A 19 -31.49 -13.35 4.34
C CYS A 19 -30.10 -13.97 4.55
N SER A 20 -29.63 -14.83 3.65
CA SER A 20 -28.21 -15.18 3.63
C SER A 20 -27.44 -13.98 3.05
N TYR A 21 -27.04 -13.05 3.92
CA TYR A 21 -26.02 -12.08 3.57
C TYR A 21 -24.75 -12.85 3.21
N SER A 22 -24.55 -13.12 1.92
CA SER A 22 -23.28 -13.62 1.42
C SER A 22 -22.28 -12.50 1.65
N LYS A 23 -21.40 -12.65 2.64
CA LYS A 23 -20.27 -11.76 2.81
C LYS A 23 -19.44 -11.90 1.52
N ALA A 24 -19.40 -10.85 0.72
CA ALA A 24 -18.60 -10.84 -0.48
C ALA A 24 -17.11 -10.86 -0.06
N GLN A 25 -16.46 -11.99 -0.24
CA GLN A 25 -15.02 -12.11 -0.10
C GLN A 25 -14.41 -11.96 -1.47
N VAL A 26 -13.55 -10.96 -1.65
CA VAL A 26 -12.73 -10.83 -2.86
C VAL A 26 -11.72 -11.97 -2.84
N ALA A 27 -11.67 -12.76 -3.91
CA ALA A 27 -10.66 -13.80 -4.02
C ALA A 27 -9.25 -13.18 -3.95
N ASN A 28 -8.30 -13.88 -3.33
CA ASN A 28 -6.95 -13.33 -3.13
C ASN A 28 -6.25 -13.01 -4.45
N GLU A 29 -6.60 -13.71 -5.52
CA GLU A 29 -6.08 -13.50 -6.89
C GLU A 29 -6.55 -12.17 -7.50
N ASP A 30 -7.69 -11.64 -7.04
CA ASP A 30 -8.27 -10.38 -7.54
C ASP A 30 -7.77 -9.15 -6.77
N LYS A 31 -7.11 -9.33 -5.61
CA LYS A 31 -6.58 -8.22 -4.83
C LYS A 31 -5.33 -7.62 -5.48
N HIS A 32 -5.25 -6.32 -5.49
CA HIS A 32 -4.01 -5.63 -5.87
C HIS A 32 -2.98 -5.71 -4.74
N ARG A 33 -1.72 -6.00 -5.09
CA ARG A 33 -0.59 -5.99 -4.16
C ARG A 33 -0.06 -4.58 -4.02
N LEU A 34 0.06 -4.09 -2.80
CA LEU A 34 0.41 -2.70 -2.52
C LEU A 34 1.52 -2.60 -1.48
N ILE A 35 2.52 -1.78 -1.77
CA ILE A 35 3.47 -1.22 -0.80
C ILE A 35 3.27 0.29 -0.80
N VAL A 36 3.19 0.88 0.38
CA VAL A 36 3.13 2.33 0.60
C VAL A 36 4.45 2.80 1.18
N THR A 37 5.00 3.87 0.63
CA THR A 37 6.03 4.69 1.27
C THR A 37 5.41 6.02 1.70
N THR A 38 5.63 6.46 2.94
CA THR A 38 4.95 7.59 3.56
C THR A 38 5.89 8.38 4.44
N ASP A 39 5.75 9.69 4.48
CA ASP A 39 6.38 10.58 5.45
C ASP A 39 5.44 10.95 6.61
N LEU A 40 4.50 10.06 6.89
CA LEU A 40 3.51 10.13 7.95
C LEU A 40 4.11 10.66 9.26
N GLY A 41 3.49 11.69 9.84
CA GLY A 41 3.94 12.32 11.06
C GLY A 41 4.55 13.72 10.87
N GLY A 42 4.39 14.29 9.68
CA GLY A 42 4.60 15.72 9.42
C GLY A 42 3.60 16.61 10.15
N THR A 43 3.51 17.88 9.73
CA THR A 43 2.61 18.88 10.33
C THR A 43 1.17 18.76 9.87
N ASP A 44 0.92 18.10 8.76
CA ASP A 44 -0.40 17.83 8.19
C ASP A 44 -0.86 16.40 8.50
N PRO A 45 -2.17 16.16 8.60
CA PRO A 45 -2.72 14.86 8.94
C PRO A 45 -3.06 13.99 7.71
N ASP A 46 -2.69 14.36 6.50
CA ASP A 46 -3.12 13.74 5.26
C ASP A 46 -2.67 12.28 5.13
N ASP A 47 -1.42 11.98 5.45
CA ASP A 47 -0.89 10.63 5.46
C ASP A 47 -1.51 9.75 6.55
N VAL A 48 -1.81 10.32 7.73
CA VAL A 48 -2.56 9.60 8.78
C VAL A 48 -3.95 9.23 8.28
N GLN A 49 -4.64 10.18 7.66
CA GLN A 49 -5.97 9.95 7.10
C GLN A 49 -5.94 8.91 5.97
N SER A 50 -4.97 9.00 5.08
CA SER A 50 -4.76 8.06 3.98
C SER A 50 -4.45 6.66 4.49
N MET A 51 -3.65 6.52 5.55
CA MET A 51 -3.33 5.25 6.17
C MET A 51 -4.58 4.62 6.81
N ILE A 52 -5.41 5.40 7.50
CA ILE A 52 -6.68 4.93 8.06
C ILE A 52 -7.58 4.41 6.93
N HIS A 53 -7.75 5.17 5.84
CA HIS A 53 -8.56 4.73 4.69
C HIS A 53 -8.02 3.45 4.07
N LEU A 54 -6.71 3.35 3.88
CA LEU A 54 -6.07 2.14 3.35
C LEU A 54 -6.36 0.92 4.23
N LEU A 55 -6.19 1.05 5.54
CA LEU A 55 -6.43 -0.05 6.49
C LEU A 55 -7.90 -0.47 6.49
N LEU A 56 -8.85 0.47 6.39
CA LEU A 56 -10.28 0.17 6.27
C LEU A 56 -10.63 -0.57 4.97
N CYS A 57 -9.83 -0.41 3.91
CA CYS A 57 -9.98 -1.10 2.62
C CYS A 57 -9.09 -2.36 2.50
N SER A 58 -8.36 -2.75 3.55
CA SER A 58 -7.38 -3.83 3.50
C SER A 58 -7.99 -5.23 3.29
N ASN A 59 -9.31 -5.35 3.38
CA ASN A 59 -10.01 -6.58 3.01
C ASN A 59 -10.06 -6.84 1.50
N VAL A 60 -9.83 -5.82 0.65
CA VAL A 60 -9.82 -5.91 -0.82
C VAL A 60 -8.48 -5.57 -1.45
N ILE A 61 -7.47 -5.25 -0.64
CA ILE A 61 -6.10 -4.91 -1.06
C ILE A 61 -5.12 -5.79 -0.27
N ASP A 62 -4.11 -6.35 -0.94
CA ASP A 62 -3.00 -7.04 -0.29
C ASP A 62 -1.91 -6.03 0.06
N ILE A 63 -1.92 -5.52 1.30
CA ILE A 63 -0.88 -4.63 1.79
C ILE A 63 0.36 -5.46 2.13
N GLU A 64 1.45 -5.23 1.42
CA GLU A 64 2.70 -5.97 1.57
C GLU A 64 3.87 -5.14 2.10
N GLY A 65 3.66 -3.85 2.33
CA GLY A 65 4.63 -2.95 2.95
C GLY A 65 4.03 -1.63 3.38
N LEU A 66 4.39 -1.21 4.59
CA LEU A 66 4.13 0.12 5.14
C LEU A 66 5.48 0.71 5.54
N ILE A 67 5.99 1.61 4.73
CA ILE A 67 7.40 2.04 4.80
C ILE A 67 7.49 3.52 5.12
N SER A 68 8.21 3.85 6.18
CA SER A 68 8.58 5.23 6.49
C SER A 68 9.62 5.73 5.49
N SER A 69 9.34 6.81 4.76
CA SER A 69 10.23 7.39 3.74
C SER A 69 10.14 8.90 3.77
N GLN A 70 11.10 9.55 4.39
CA GLN A 70 11.06 10.99 4.64
C GLN A 70 11.39 11.83 3.40
N VAL A 71 10.79 13.02 3.32
CA VAL A 71 11.01 14.00 2.25
C VAL A 71 11.61 15.29 2.79
N TRP A 72 11.00 15.85 3.83
CA TRP A 72 11.22 17.24 4.24
C TRP A 72 11.97 17.40 5.56
N ILE A 73 12.02 16.37 6.39
CA ILE A 73 12.56 16.43 7.73
C ILE A 73 13.52 15.28 7.91
N ASP A 74 14.71 15.55 8.42
CA ASP A 74 15.70 14.55 8.84
C ASP A 74 15.26 13.84 10.14
N ASP A 75 14.01 13.39 10.16
CA ASP A 75 13.56 12.45 11.18
C ASP A 75 13.59 11.06 10.55
N PRO A 76 14.62 10.31 10.83
CA PRO A 76 14.97 9.15 10.00
C PRO A 76 14.00 7.99 10.11
N ASP A 77 13.13 7.97 11.14
CA ASP A 77 12.26 6.83 11.39
C ASP A 77 10.88 7.23 11.95
N LYS A 78 9.86 7.07 11.14
CA LYS A 78 8.45 7.25 11.52
C LYS A 78 7.71 5.92 11.70
N THR A 79 8.40 4.80 11.80
CA THR A 79 7.76 3.48 11.97
C THR A 79 6.88 3.41 13.22
N ALA A 80 7.25 4.14 14.27
CA ALA A 80 6.43 4.28 15.49
C ALA A 80 5.06 4.91 15.19
N LYS A 81 5.03 5.95 14.35
CA LYS A 81 3.78 6.61 13.93
C LYS A 81 2.90 5.71 13.07
N ILE A 82 3.50 4.97 12.14
CA ILE A 82 2.77 3.97 11.36
C ILE A 82 2.20 2.90 12.29
N SER A 83 2.98 2.46 13.28
CA SER A 83 2.54 1.46 14.27
C SER A 83 1.36 1.97 15.08
N GLU A 84 1.35 3.22 15.54
CA GLU A 84 0.22 3.82 16.27
C GLU A 84 -1.09 3.69 15.48
N VAL A 85 -1.09 4.02 14.18
CA VAL A 85 -2.29 3.90 13.33
C VAL A 85 -2.70 2.44 13.14
N VAL A 86 -1.73 1.53 12.98
CA VAL A 86 -2.01 0.09 12.87
C VAL A 86 -2.60 -0.47 14.16
N GLU A 87 -2.12 -0.04 15.34
CA GLU A 87 -2.69 -0.46 16.63
C GLU A 87 -4.14 0.03 16.79
N GLN A 88 -4.44 1.29 16.44
CA GLN A 88 -5.80 1.84 16.46
C GLN A 88 -6.72 1.06 15.50
N PHE A 89 -6.23 0.67 14.32
CA PHE A 89 -6.98 -0.22 13.44
C PHE A 89 -7.29 -1.56 14.11
N GLY A 90 -6.36 -2.10 14.90
CA GLY A 90 -6.55 -3.34 15.67
C GLY A 90 -7.75 -3.28 16.63
N GLU A 91 -8.05 -2.10 17.21
CA GLU A 91 -9.19 -1.91 18.11
C GLU A 91 -10.54 -2.02 17.38
N VAL A 92 -10.59 -1.61 16.11
CA VAL A 92 -11.82 -1.65 15.31
C VAL A 92 -11.97 -2.93 14.49
N LEU A 93 -10.88 -3.67 14.27
CA LEU A 93 -10.85 -4.88 13.45
C LEU A 93 -11.91 -5.93 13.83
N PRO A 94 -12.19 -6.23 15.13
CA PRO A 94 -13.25 -7.17 15.50
C PRO A 94 -14.64 -6.74 15.04
N ARG A 95 -14.89 -5.44 14.90
CA ARG A 95 -16.14 -4.89 14.38
C ARG A 95 -16.19 -4.99 12.86
N LEU A 96 -15.11 -4.65 12.17
CA LEU A 96 -15.00 -4.77 10.71
C LEU A 96 -15.23 -6.21 10.25
N ASN A 97 -14.66 -7.20 10.95
CA ASN A 97 -14.84 -8.62 10.65
C ASN A 97 -16.30 -9.12 10.79
N LYS A 98 -17.19 -8.35 11.43
CA LYS A 98 -18.64 -8.65 11.42
C LYS A 98 -19.31 -8.25 10.11
N HIS A 99 -18.75 -7.30 9.39
CA HIS A 99 -19.32 -6.74 8.16
C HIS A 99 -18.71 -7.36 6.90
N ALA A 100 -17.41 -7.61 6.91
CA ALA A 100 -16.69 -8.20 5.77
C ALA A 100 -15.58 -9.14 6.25
N GLU A 101 -15.17 -10.07 5.39
CA GLU A 101 -14.02 -10.95 5.60
C GLU A 101 -12.80 -10.46 4.82
N GLY A 102 -11.62 -11.03 5.10
CA GLY A 102 -10.41 -10.79 4.32
C GLY A 102 -9.52 -9.67 4.83
N TYR A 103 -9.81 -9.09 6.00
CA TYR A 103 -8.90 -8.15 6.65
C TYR A 103 -7.63 -8.86 7.13
N PRO A 104 -6.43 -8.25 6.96
CA PRO A 104 -5.20 -8.80 7.52
C PRO A 104 -5.22 -8.77 9.05
N GLY A 105 -4.58 -9.76 9.65
CA GLY A 105 -4.36 -9.78 11.09
C GLY A 105 -3.33 -8.72 11.51
N LEU A 106 -3.46 -8.21 12.75
CA LEU A 106 -2.58 -7.16 13.29
C LEU A 106 -1.10 -7.55 13.23
N ASN A 107 -0.76 -8.82 13.51
CA ASN A 107 0.62 -9.30 13.43
C ASN A 107 1.17 -9.29 11.99
N GLN A 108 0.33 -9.48 10.98
CA GLN A 108 0.73 -9.37 9.58
C GLN A 108 1.08 -7.92 9.24
N LEU A 109 0.26 -6.96 9.68
CA LEU A 109 0.52 -5.54 9.46
C LEU A 109 1.78 -5.07 10.18
N ARG A 110 1.98 -5.45 11.44
CA ARG A 110 3.21 -5.13 12.20
C ARG A 110 4.46 -5.64 11.50
N ALA A 111 4.43 -6.83 10.93
CA ALA A 111 5.59 -7.45 10.30
C ALA A 111 6.08 -6.70 9.04
N ILE A 112 5.20 -5.96 8.37
CA ILE A 112 5.49 -5.22 7.12
C ILE A 112 5.79 -3.74 7.33
N ILE A 113 5.78 -3.25 8.58
CA ILE A 113 6.24 -1.88 8.90
C ILE A 113 7.76 -1.88 8.85
N LYS A 114 8.34 -1.02 8.01
CA LYS A 114 9.81 -0.91 7.83
C LYS A 114 10.24 0.54 7.71
N GLN A 115 11.43 0.83 8.24
CA GLN A 115 12.13 2.06 7.96
C GLN A 115 12.63 2.05 6.51
N GLY A 116 12.33 3.09 5.76
CA GLY A 116 12.89 3.36 4.44
C GLY A 116 14.19 4.12 4.49
N GLN A 117 14.45 4.95 3.46
CA GLN A 117 15.67 5.76 3.41
C GLN A 117 15.61 6.86 4.48
N PRO A 118 16.65 6.97 5.33
CA PRO A 118 16.70 7.99 6.37
C PRO A 118 17.05 9.37 5.82
N VAL A 119 17.52 9.45 4.57
CA VAL A 119 17.93 10.69 3.90
C VAL A 119 17.06 10.88 2.67
N SER A 120 16.51 12.07 2.51
CA SER A 120 15.67 12.45 1.36
C SER A 120 16.46 12.53 0.05
N ASN A 121 15.73 12.53 -1.06
CA ASN A 121 16.27 12.68 -2.41
C ASN A 121 17.25 11.56 -2.83
N MET A 122 17.85 11.72 -4.00
CA MET A 122 18.86 10.81 -4.51
C MET A 122 20.16 10.76 -3.68
N THR A 123 20.34 11.72 -2.76
CA THR A 123 21.44 11.65 -1.78
C THR A 123 21.30 10.45 -0.84
N GLY A 124 20.09 9.96 -0.63
CA GLY A 124 19.78 8.73 0.11
C GLY A 124 19.97 7.44 -0.70
N VAL A 125 20.40 7.48 -1.97
CA VAL A 125 20.45 6.33 -2.88
C VAL A 125 21.90 6.02 -3.27
N GLY A 126 22.28 4.73 -3.30
CA GLY A 126 23.60 4.30 -3.74
C GLY A 126 24.16 3.10 -2.99
N SER A 127 25.44 2.82 -3.21
CA SER A 127 26.15 1.72 -2.55
C SER A 127 26.20 1.93 -1.03
N GLY A 128 25.87 0.87 -0.28
CA GLY A 128 25.88 0.89 1.18
C GLY A 128 24.71 1.66 1.82
N LYS A 129 23.70 2.05 1.03
CA LYS A 129 22.52 2.80 1.50
C LYS A 129 21.23 1.96 1.55
N ASP A 130 21.37 0.65 1.63
CA ASP A 130 20.21 -0.23 1.76
C ASP A 130 19.48 0.01 3.10
N SER A 131 18.17 0.03 3.04
CA SER A 131 17.30 0.13 4.22
C SER A 131 16.40 -1.09 4.34
N PRO A 132 15.85 -1.38 5.53
CA PRO A 132 14.85 -2.44 5.68
C PRO A 132 13.67 -2.29 4.71
N GLY A 133 13.27 -1.06 4.40
CA GLY A 133 12.21 -0.76 3.44
C GLY A 133 12.59 -1.10 2.00
N SER A 134 13.80 -0.72 1.55
CA SER A 134 14.26 -1.06 0.21
C SER A 134 14.42 -2.57 0.02
N GLU A 135 14.89 -3.30 1.05
CA GLU A 135 14.97 -4.76 1.05
C GLU A 135 13.58 -5.42 1.02
N LEU A 136 12.62 -4.87 1.77
CA LEU A 136 11.24 -5.36 1.73
C LEU A 136 10.66 -5.24 0.30
N ILE A 137 10.83 -4.10 -0.36
CA ILE A 137 10.39 -3.90 -1.76
C ILE A 137 10.96 -5.00 -2.65
N ILE A 138 12.27 -5.23 -2.56
CA ILE A 138 12.94 -6.25 -3.38
C ILE A 138 12.35 -7.64 -3.10
N SER A 139 12.22 -8.00 -1.84
CA SER A 139 11.72 -9.32 -1.43
C SER A 139 10.28 -9.58 -1.89
N VAL A 140 9.42 -8.54 -1.82
CA VAL A 140 8.02 -8.62 -2.24
C VAL A 140 7.91 -8.78 -3.76
N VAL A 141 8.64 -7.99 -4.54
CA VAL A 141 8.64 -8.10 -6.01
C VAL A 141 9.20 -9.44 -6.48
N ASP A 142 10.16 -10.00 -5.75
CA ASP A 142 10.80 -11.28 -6.07
C ASP A 142 9.97 -12.52 -5.73
N LYS A 143 8.81 -12.38 -5.06
CA LYS A 143 7.96 -13.52 -4.74
C LYS A 143 7.66 -14.35 -6.00
N LYS A 144 8.16 -15.59 -6.02
CA LYS A 144 8.05 -16.49 -7.20
C LYS A 144 6.64 -17.03 -7.40
N LYS A 145 5.92 -17.25 -6.30
CA LYS A 145 4.57 -17.86 -6.32
C LYS A 145 3.48 -16.85 -6.68
N ASP A 146 3.75 -15.55 -6.57
CA ASP A 146 2.80 -14.49 -6.88
C ASP A 146 3.32 -13.67 -8.06
N GLN A 147 2.62 -13.74 -9.18
CA GLN A 147 3.00 -13.06 -10.42
C GLN A 147 2.22 -11.76 -10.64
N ARG A 148 1.28 -11.43 -9.75
CA ARG A 148 0.53 -10.17 -9.83
C ARG A 148 1.51 -8.99 -9.70
N PRO A 149 1.30 -7.89 -10.44
CA PRO A 149 2.10 -6.68 -10.26
C PRO A 149 2.02 -6.14 -8.84
N VAL A 150 3.12 -5.51 -8.40
CA VAL A 150 3.19 -4.79 -7.12
C VAL A 150 3.06 -3.30 -7.40
N TRP A 151 2.06 -2.68 -6.81
CA TRP A 151 1.94 -1.23 -6.78
C TRP A 151 2.81 -0.65 -5.67
N LEU A 152 3.63 0.30 -6.03
CA LEU A 152 4.45 1.10 -5.11
C LEU A 152 3.83 2.50 -5.08
N ALA A 153 3.07 2.81 -4.03
CA ALA A 153 2.46 4.11 -3.84
C ALA A 153 3.33 4.95 -2.92
N ALA A 154 3.88 6.04 -3.45
CA ALA A 154 4.64 7.01 -2.65
C ALA A 154 3.73 8.18 -2.27
N TRP A 155 3.48 8.32 -0.99
CA TRP A 155 2.78 9.46 -0.38
C TRP A 155 3.77 10.54 0.08
N GLY A 156 5.03 10.14 0.32
CA GLY A 156 6.20 10.99 0.53
C GLY A 156 7.23 10.78 -0.58
N GLY A 157 8.52 10.66 -0.20
CA GLY A 157 9.62 10.49 -1.15
C GLY A 157 9.67 9.15 -1.87
N MET A 158 10.21 9.16 -3.07
CA MET A 158 10.50 7.99 -3.89
C MET A 158 11.89 7.39 -3.62
N ASN A 159 12.69 7.98 -2.73
CA ASN A 159 14.07 7.60 -2.45
C ASN A 159 14.23 6.11 -2.03
N THR A 160 13.29 5.55 -1.26
CA THR A 160 13.32 4.14 -0.87
C THR A 160 13.07 3.20 -2.06
N VAL A 161 12.13 3.56 -2.94
CA VAL A 161 11.89 2.82 -4.18
C VAL A 161 13.10 2.94 -5.11
N ALA A 162 13.69 4.13 -5.21
CA ALA A 162 14.89 4.36 -6.00
C ALA A 162 16.06 3.52 -5.52
N GLN A 163 16.26 3.37 -4.20
CA GLN A 163 17.33 2.50 -3.65
C GLN A 163 17.08 1.03 -4.01
N ALA A 164 15.85 0.55 -3.93
CA ALA A 164 15.53 -0.83 -4.33
C ALA A 164 15.86 -1.06 -5.83
N LEU A 165 15.46 -0.14 -6.70
CA LEU A 165 15.74 -0.20 -8.14
C LEU A 165 17.25 -0.09 -8.41
N TRP A 166 17.93 0.85 -7.76
CA TRP A 166 19.37 1.04 -7.87
C TRP A 166 20.11 -0.25 -7.52
N LYS A 167 19.82 -0.85 -6.38
CA LYS A 167 20.46 -2.09 -5.93
C LYS A 167 20.26 -3.23 -6.92
N VAL A 168 19.01 -3.49 -7.33
CA VAL A 168 18.71 -4.59 -8.26
C VAL A 168 19.40 -4.36 -9.60
N LYS A 169 19.42 -3.11 -10.10
CA LYS A 169 20.14 -2.75 -11.35
C LYS A 169 21.64 -3.05 -11.29
N HIS A 170 22.28 -2.78 -10.15
CA HIS A 170 23.74 -2.92 -10.03
C HIS A 170 24.19 -4.32 -9.57
N THR A 171 23.28 -5.14 -9.05
CA THR A 171 23.62 -6.46 -8.49
C THR A 171 23.14 -7.64 -9.34
N ARG A 172 22.30 -7.39 -10.35
CA ARG A 172 21.71 -8.47 -11.17
C ARG A 172 22.04 -8.31 -12.64
N SER A 173 21.91 -9.42 -13.39
CA SER A 173 21.99 -9.37 -14.85
C SER A 173 20.87 -8.53 -15.44
N GLU A 174 21.08 -7.97 -16.62
CA GLU A 174 20.09 -7.17 -17.36
C GLU A 174 18.76 -7.92 -17.52
N LYS A 175 18.80 -9.21 -17.85
CA LYS A 175 17.61 -10.06 -17.97
C LYS A 175 16.85 -10.17 -16.65
N ALA A 176 17.55 -10.35 -15.54
CA ALA A 176 16.92 -10.45 -14.22
C ALA A 176 16.36 -9.11 -13.77
N PHE A 177 17.04 -8.01 -14.07
CA PHE A 177 16.56 -6.67 -13.79
C PHE A 177 15.27 -6.36 -14.58
N LYS A 178 15.24 -6.61 -15.88
CA LYS A 178 14.02 -6.41 -16.71
C LYS A 178 12.85 -7.21 -16.20
N LYS A 179 13.07 -8.47 -15.78
CA LYS A 179 12.04 -9.29 -15.16
C LYS A 179 11.54 -8.68 -13.83
N PHE A 180 12.43 -8.08 -13.04
CA PHE A 180 12.06 -7.43 -11.78
C PHE A 180 11.17 -6.21 -12.02
N ILE A 181 11.60 -5.27 -12.87
CA ILE A 181 10.86 -4.04 -13.14
C ILE A 181 9.53 -4.27 -13.86
N SER A 182 9.39 -5.34 -14.65
CA SER A 182 8.13 -5.67 -15.34
C SER A 182 6.97 -5.94 -14.38
N LYS A 183 7.26 -6.29 -13.12
CA LYS A 183 6.28 -6.51 -12.07
C LYS A 183 5.91 -5.25 -11.29
N ILE A 184 6.59 -4.13 -11.53
CA ILE A 184 6.40 -2.90 -10.75
C ILE A 184 5.41 -1.97 -11.45
N ARG A 185 4.58 -1.33 -10.65
CA ARG A 185 3.72 -0.20 -10.99
C ARG A 185 3.93 0.88 -9.95
N ILE A 186 4.05 2.13 -10.36
CA ILE A 186 4.31 3.25 -9.44
C ILE A 186 3.17 4.25 -9.50
N TYR A 187 2.71 4.66 -8.32
CA TYR A 187 1.85 5.81 -8.12
C TYR A 187 2.56 6.80 -7.19
N ASP A 188 2.89 7.96 -7.72
CA ASP A 188 3.67 9.00 -7.06
C ASP A 188 2.79 10.23 -6.81
N VAL A 189 2.59 10.55 -5.54
CA VAL A 189 1.81 11.73 -5.13
C VAL A 189 2.71 12.95 -5.19
N LEU A 190 2.41 13.88 -6.09
CA LEU A 190 3.05 15.18 -6.31
C LEU A 190 4.48 15.14 -6.88
N GLY A 191 5.23 14.05 -6.74
CA GLY A 191 6.66 14.05 -7.06
C GLY A 191 7.48 14.84 -6.05
N GLN A 192 7.37 14.47 -4.80
CA GLN A 192 7.86 15.25 -3.66
C GLN A 192 9.39 15.28 -3.52
N ASP A 193 10.11 14.41 -4.22
CA ASP A 193 11.58 14.39 -4.26
C ASP A 193 12.13 14.19 -5.69
N ASP A 194 13.46 14.34 -5.86
CA ASP A 194 14.13 14.17 -7.13
C ASP A 194 14.27 12.68 -7.55
N ALA A 195 14.08 11.75 -6.62
CA ALA A 195 14.19 10.32 -6.89
C ALA A 195 13.09 9.83 -7.85
N GLY A 196 11.88 10.40 -7.78
CA GLY A 196 10.81 10.08 -8.71
C GLY A 196 11.15 10.48 -10.14
N ALA A 197 11.74 11.65 -10.35
CA ALA A 197 12.22 12.09 -11.67
C ALA A 197 13.37 11.20 -12.18
N TRP A 198 14.28 10.79 -11.29
CA TRP A 198 15.34 9.86 -11.62
C TRP A 198 14.80 8.49 -12.07
N ILE A 199 13.80 7.94 -11.36
CA ILE A 199 13.15 6.67 -11.75
C ILE A 199 12.52 6.79 -13.14
N ALA A 200 11.69 7.79 -13.37
CA ALA A 200 10.98 7.98 -14.64
C ALA A 200 11.94 8.13 -15.82
N LYS A 201 13.09 8.79 -15.61
CA LYS A 201 14.12 8.97 -16.63
C LYS A 201 14.90 7.70 -16.93
N ASN A 202 15.24 6.90 -15.89
CA ASN A 202 16.16 5.76 -16.04
C ASN A 202 15.45 4.43 -16.29
N PHE A 203 14.14 4.33 -15.99
CA PHE A 203 13.34 3.12 -16.14
C PHE A 203 11.99 3.43 -16.80
N PRO A 204 12.01 3.93 -18.06
CA PRO A 204 10.79 4.34 -18.77
C PRO A 204 9.82 3.18 -19.05
N GLU A 205 10.26 1.93 -18.88
CA GLU A 205 9.43 0.74 -19.05
C GLU A 205 8.48 0.50 -17.85
N ILE A 206 8.73 1.13 -16.71
CA ILE A 206 7.86 1.04 -15.54
C ILE A 206 6.61 1.87 -15.80
N ILE A 207 5.42 1.30 -15.56
CA ILE A 207 4.19 2.09 -15.53
C ILE A 207 4.28 3.03 -14.34
N TYR A 208 4.47 4.32 -14.63
CA TYR A 208 4.69 5.39 -13.66
C TYR A 208 3.59 6.43 -13.80
N ILE A 209 2.77 6.57 -12.77
CA ILE A 209 1.70 7.55 -12.69
C ILE A 209 2.09 8.58 -11.64
N ARG A 210 2.21 9.86 -12.04
CA ARG A 210 2.36 10.97 -11.11
C ARG A 210 1.08 11.77 -11.04
N ASN A 211 0.49 11.84 -9.86
CA ASN A 211 -0.60 12.76 -9.58
C ASN A 211 -0.02 14.12 -9.19
N ARG A 212 -0.45 15.18 -9.87
CA ARG A 212 -0.05 16.57 -9.58
C ARG A 212 -1.16 17.39 -8.94
N GLU A 213 -2.34 16.79 -8.80
CA GLU A 213 -3.50 17.48 -8.26
C GLU A 213 -3.78 16.97 -6.85
N VAL A 214 -3.74 17.88 -5.88
CA VAL A 214 -4.15 17.61 -4.50
C VAL A 214 -5.46 18.33 -4.26
N TYR A 215 -6.53 17.56 -4.07
CA TYR A 215 -7.82 18.11 -3.73
C TYR A 215 -7.95 18.24 -2.21
N GLY A 216 -8.24 19.43 -1.72
CA GLY A 216 -8.81 19.63 -0.38
C GLY A 216 -7.90 20.19 0.70
N TRP A 217 -6.70 20.65 0.39
CA TRP A 217 -5.80 21.27 1.35
C TRP A 217 -5.49 22.72 0.99
N GLY A 218 -6.05 23.65 1.78
CA GLY A 218 -5.71 25.06 1.73
C GLY A 218 -6.06 25.76 0.40
N PRO A 219 -5.79 27.04 0.30
CA PRO A 219 -5.84 27.74 -0.95
C PRO A 219 -4.86 27.10 -1.94
N SER A 220 -5.35 26.75 -3.12
CA SER A 220 -4.60 26.11 -4.21
C SER A 220 -3.34 26.83 -4.67
N ASP A 221 -3.15 28.03 -4.20
CA ASP A 221 -2.07 28.96 -4.47
C ASP A 221 -0.82 28.76 -3.60
N GLN A 222 -0.87 27.92 -2.57
CA GLN A 222 0.29 27.63 -1.70
C GLN A 222 1.18 26.48 -2.21
N TRP A 223 0.76 25.78 -3.27
CA TRP A 223 1.43 24.58 -3.77
C TRP A 223 1.75 24.63 -5.28
N ILE A 224 1.69 25.82 -5.87
CA ILE A 224 2.08 26.07 -7.27
C ILE A 224 3.47 26.71 -7.33
#